data_89a0dbb62c237e6467bbb14e10070df3
#
_entry.id   89a0dbb62c237e6467bbb14e10070df3
#
_cell.length_a   1.000
_cell.length_b   1.000
_cell.length_c   1.000
_cell.angle_alpha   90.00
_cell.angle_beta   90.00
_cell.angle_gamma   90.00
#
_symmetry.space_group_name_H-M   'P 1'
#
loop_
_entity.id
_entity.type
_entity.pdbx_description
1 polymer ?
#
loop_
_entity_poly.entity_id
_entity_poly.type
_entity_poly.pdbx_seq_one_letter_code
_entity_poly.pdbx_strand_id
1 'polypeptide(L)'
;TGGTVWRTDRPQELYENVEPLFLRKAYHTPVIVEVYGKAQLVGNGARVAMGHDPRTGKELWRVVYGDDNTISRIVSGHGLFFVNTGGTPDSVRLWAVRQDGAGDVTNSHVVWEVNDNVPVESSPVLVGDLLYMVSDNGILTCLQAKNGKRVWRERLAGRYGASLLYADNRIYAFSKQGKTTVIEPGRTFRRLAVNELDGEFWAS
;
A
#
# COMPACT_ATOMS: atom_id res chain seq x y z
N THR A 1 7.02 27.61 -10.05
CA THR A 1 8.33 28.04 -10.59
C THR A 1 9.20 26.87 -11.05
N GLY A 2 8.93 25.63 -10.64
CA GLY A 2 9.60 24.42 -11.12
C GLY A 2 11.06 24.23 -10.67
N GLY A 3 11.53 25.01 -9.69
CA GLY A 3 12.88 24.85 -9.14
C GLY A 3 12.96 23.64 -8.20
N THR A 4 14.09 22.90 -8.26
CA THR A 4 14.38 21.83 -7.32
C THR A 4 14.62 22.40 -5.92
N VAL A 5 13.82 22.00 -4.93
CA VAL A 5 13.96 22.44 -3.53
C VAL A 5 15.01 21.60 -2.81
N TRP A 6 14.97 20.28 -2.99
CA TRP A 6 15.96 19.33 -2.46
C TRP A 6 16.00 18.07 -3.32
N ARG A 7 17.06 17.32 -3.16
CA ARG A 7 17.25 16.00 -3.76
C ARG A 7 17.88 15.07 -2.72
N THR A 8 17.34 13.86 -2.58
CA THR A 8 17.90 12.80 -1.74
C THR A 8 18.08 11.56 -2.60
N ASP A 9 19.29 11.02 -2.60
CA ASP A 9 19.59 9.77 -3.31
C ASP A 9 19.12 8.58 -2.45
N ARG A 10 18.66 7.53 -3.11
CA ARG A 10 18.32 6.27 -2.42
C ARG A 10 19.58 5.61 -1.86
N PRO A 11 19.46 4.78 -0.81
CA PRO A 11 20.57 4.01 -0.27
C PRO A 11 21.21 3.14 -1.35
N GLN A 12 22.40 3.50 -1.83
CA GLN A 12 23.03 2.85 -2.99
C GLN A 12 23.35 1.38 -2.70
N GLU A 13 23.69 1.05 -1.46
CA GLU A 13 23.98 -0.30 -0.99
C GLU A 13 22.84 -1.30 -1.23
N LEU A 14 21.61 -0.85 -1.29
CA LEU A 14 20.45 -1.70 -1.56
C LEU A 14 20.29 -2.07 -3.04
N TYR A 15 21.01 -1.39 -3.92
CA TYR A 15 20.88 -1.51 -5.37
C TYR A 15 22.15 -2.03 -6.04
N GLU A 16 23.23 -2.19 -5.31
CA GLU A 16 24.43 -2.82 -5.80
C GLU A 16 24.12 -4.26 -6.25
N ASN A 17 24.58 -4.63 -7.44
CA ASN A 17 24.39 -5.97 -8.02
C ASN A 17 22.93 -6.43 -8.20
N VAL A 18 21.97 -5.49 -8.21
CA VAL A 18 20.56 -5.82 -8.54
C VAL A 18 20.37 -5.78 -10.05
N GLU A 19 20.22 -6.95 -10.65
CA GLU A 19 19.95 -7.09 -12.08
C GLU A 19 18.74 -8.02 -12.29
N PRO A 20 17.91 -7.80 -13.31
CA PRO A 20 17.99 -6.69 -14.29
C PRO A 20 17.57 -5.32 -13.69
N LEU A 21 17.97 -4.23 -14.34
CA LEU A 21 17.77 -2.85 -13.84
C LEU A 21 16.29 -2.47 -13.54
N PHE A 22 15.32 -3.14 -14.15
CA PHE A 22 13.91 -2.87 -13.86
C PHE A 22 13.53 -3.21 -12.42
N LEU A 23 14.26 -4.10 -11.74
CA LEU A 23 14.06 -4.45 -10.33
C LEU A 23 14.44 -3.30 -9.37
N ARG A 24 15.04 -2.22 -9.89
CA ARG A 24 15.33 -0.99 -9.15
C ARG A 24 14.20 0.04 -9.21
N LYS A 25 13.09 -0.27 -9.90
CA LYS A 25 11.98 0.66 -10.11
C LYS A 25 10.89 0.51 -9.05
N ALA A 26 10.19 1.61 -8.81
CA ALA A 26 8.96 1.65 -8.03
C ALA A 26 8.00 2.66 -8.67
N TYR A 27 6.72 2.40 -8.59
CA TYR A 27 5.69 3.14 -9.32
C TYR A 27 4.64 3.76 -8.40
N HIS A 28 4.86 3.73 -7.10
CA HIS A 28 3.92 4.25 -6.12
C HIS A 28 3.87 5.78 -6.10
N THR A 29 2.75 6.32 -5.61
CA THR A 29 2.60 7.75 -5.31
C THR A 29 2.98 8.01 -3.85
N PRO A 30 3.98 8.87 -3.56
CA PRO A 30 4.31 9.23 -2.19
C PRO A 30 3.19 10.04 -1.54
N VAL A 31 3.09 9.97 -0.22
CA VAL A 31 2.08 10.67 0.57
C VAL A 31 2.69 11.54 1.66
N ILE A 32 2.04 12.66 1.95
CA ILE A 32 2.35 13.43 3.16
C ILE A 32 1.48 12.88 4.29
N VAL A 33 2.12 12.48 5.38
CA VAL A 33 1.47 11.96 6.59
C VAL A 33 1.91 12.80 7.76
N GLU A 34 0.98 13.16 8.63
CA GLU A 34 1.31 13.79 9.91
C GLU A 34 1.57 12.69 10.97
N VAL A 35 2.76 12.72 11.55
CA VAL A 35 3.19 11.79 12.59
C VAL A 35 3.61 12.61 13.81
N TYR A 36 2.89 12.49 14.91
CA TYR A 36 3.12 13.25 16.15
C TYR A 36 3.28 14.78 15.92
N GLY A 37 2.41 15.36 15.10
CA GLY A 37 2.42 16.79 14.77
C GLY A 37 3.52 17.22 13.78
N LYS A 38 4.22 16.28 13.15
CA LYS A 38 5.26 16.55 12.13
C LYS A 38 4.89 15.93 10.81
N ALA A 39 4.91 16.72 9.74
CA ALA A 39 4.71 16.21 8.39
C ALA A 39 5.90 15.35 7.96
N GLN A 40 5.62 14.21 7.35
CA GLN A 40 6.59 13.32 6.74
C GLN A 40 6.14 13.01 5.30
N LEU A 41 7.06 13.05 4.36
CA LEU A 41 6.89 12.51 3.01
C LEU A 41 7.23 11.03 3.05
N VAL A 42 6.23 10.17 2.88
CA VAL A 42 6.37 8.72 3.02
C VAL A 42 6.15 8.04 1.68
N GLY A 43 7.02 7.12 1.33
CA GLY A 43 6.90 6.38 0.08
C GLY A 43 7.68 5.08 0.03
N ASN A 44 7.25 4.20 -0.89
CA ASN A 44 7.97 2.97 -1.21
C ASN A 44 9.02 3.25 -2.29
N GLY A 45 10.22 2.77 -2.11
CA GLY A 45 11.17 2.57 -3.21
C GLY A 45 11.14 1.09 -3.63
N ALA A 46 11.81 0.71 -4.70
CA ALA A 46 12.21 -0.67 -4.83
C ALA A 46 13.06 -1.03 -3.60
N ARG A 47 12.79 -2.15 -2.93
CA ARG A 47 13.53 -2.73 -1.81
C ARG A 47 13.43 -2.01 -0.46
N VAL A 48 12.89 -0.78 -0.41
CA VAL A 48 12.86 0.03 0.82
C VAL A 48 11.67 0.98 0.83
N ALA A 49 10.99 1.11 1.97
CA ALA A 49 10.08 2.21 2.25
C ALA A 49 10.76 3.21 3.16
N MET A 50 10.52 4.49 2.93
CA MET A 50 11.21 5.59 3.63
C MET A 50 10.27 6.73 3.98
N GLY A 51 10.56 7.37 5.11
CA GLY A 51 10.00 8.66 5.48
C GLY A 51 11.05 9.76 5.43
N HIS A 52 10.68 10.91 4.86
CA HIS A 52 11.56 12.07 4.73
C HIS A 52 10.92 13.31 5.32
N ASP A 53 11.72 14.23 5.80
CA ASP A 53 11.26 15.58 6.07
C ASP A 53 10.92 16.27 4.72
N PRO A 54 9.67 16.69 4.49
CA PRO A 54 9.24 17.22 3.21
C PRO A 54 9.87 18.57 2.84
N ARG A 55 10.48 19.29 3.81
CA ARG A 55 11.12 20.58 3.58
C ARG A 55 12.59 20.45 3.17
N THR A 56 13.27 19.44 3.72
CA THR A 56 14.73 19.30 3.59
C THR A 56 15.15 18.08 2.78
N GLY A 57 14.25 17.10 2.60
CA GLY A 57 14.56 15.80 2.01
C GLY A 57 15.36 14.88 2.94
N LYS A 58 15.65 15.31 4.20
CA LYS A 58 16.36 14.48 5.15
C LYS A 58 15.57 13.19 5.44
N GLU A 59 16.23 12.05 5.31
CA GLU A 59 15.65 10.77 5.72
C GLU A 59 15.41 10.76 7.23
N LEU A 60 14.24 10.35 7.64
CA LEU A 60 13.80 10.20 9.03
C LEU A 60 13.89 8.75 9.48
N TRP A 61 13.40 7.85 8.64
CA TRP A 61 13.40 6.41 8.88
C TRP A 61 13.35 5.64 7.56
N ARG A 62 13.77 4.38 7.62
CA ARG A 62 13.63 3.39 6.55
C ARG A 62 13.21 2.02 7.08
N VAL A 63 12.53 1.23 6.25
CA VAL A 63 12.32 -0.20 6.43
C VAL A 63 12.69 -0.92 5.13
N VAL A 64 13.61 -1.89 5.22
CA VAL A 64 14.15 -2.63 4.08
C VAL A 64 13.43 -3.97 3.98
N TYR A 65 12.85 -4.28 2.83
CA TYR A 65 12.14 -5.53 2.58
C TYR A 65 12.76 -6.40 1.48
N GLY A 66 13.75 -5.89 0.77
CA GLY A 66 14.55 -6.68 -0.17
C GLY A 66 13.90 -6.99 -1.52
N ASP A 67 12.60 -6.78 -1.66
CA ASP A 67 11.84 -6.97 -2.89
C ASP A 67 11.75 -5.70 -3.73
N ASP A 68 11.33 -5.85 -4.98
CA ASP A 68 11.31 -4.79 -5.98
C ASP A 68 9.90 -4.40 -6.41
N ASN A 69 9.85 -3.39 -7.29
CA ASN A 69 8.73 -3.10 -8.19
C ASN A 69 7.40 -2.81 -7.50
N THR A 70 7.42 -2.12 -6.35
CA THR A 70 6.20 -1.76 -5.62
C THR A 70 5.37 -0.71 -6.36
N ILE A 71 4.05 -0.89 -6.40
CA ILE A 71 3.09 -0.01 -7.07
C ILE A 71 2.15 0.63 -6.05
N SER A 72 1.68 -0.14 -5.10
CA SER A 72 0.69 0.23 -4.10
C SER A 72 1.16 1.39 -3.22
N ARG A 73 0.29 2.37 -2.99
CA ARG A 73 0.52 3.51 -2.10
C ARG A 73 0.52 3.06 -0.63
N ILE A 74 1.41 3.65 0.18
CA ILE A 74 1.36 3.48 1.63
C ILE A 74 0.08 4.10 2.19
N VAL A 75 -0.58 3.37 3.08
CA VAL A 75 -1.73 3.83 3.87
C VAL A 75 -1.29 3.98 5.31
N SER A 76 -1.84 4.93 6.04
CA SER A 76 -1.47 5.17 7.45
C SER A 76 -2.69 5.33 8.36
N GLY A 77 -2.55 4.89 9.60
CA GLY A 77 -3.53 5.04 10.65
C GLY A 77 -3.19 4.20 11.88
N HIS A 78 -3.78 4.50 13.00
CA HIS A 78 -3.55 3.79 14.28
C HIS A 78 -2.08 3.73 14.73
N GLY A 79 -1.26 4.74 14.37
CA GLY A 79 0.17 4.74 14.66
C GLY A 79 0.99 3.79 13.78
N LEU A 80 0.43 3.32 12.65
CA LEU A 80 1.03 2.37 11.72
C LEU A 80 1.08 2.94 10.30
N PHE A 81 2.11 2.54 9.56
CA PHE A 81 2.16 2.55 8.10
C PHE A 81 1.86 1.15 7.59
N PHE A 82 0.97 1.03 6.61
CA PHE A 82 0.69 -0.21 5.90
C PHE A 82 1.43 -0.17 4.57
N VAL A 83 2.44 -1.03 4.46
CA VAL A 83 3.42 -1.02 3.38
C VAL A 83 3.28 -2.30 2.58
N ASN A 84 2.86 -2.22 1.32
CA ASN A 84 2.99 -3.33 0.40
C ASN A 84 4.44 -3.45 -0.04
N THR A 85 4.99 -4.65 0.01
CA THR A 85 6.34 -4.99 -0.45
C THR A 85 6.24 -5.95 -1.62
N GLY A 86 7.27 -6.01 -2.44
CA GLY A 86 7.32 -6.95 -3.56
C GLY A 86 6.50 -6.56 -4.78
N GLY A 87 6.86 -7.11 -5.93
CA GLY A 87 6.28 -6.81 -7.24
C GLY A 87 5.68 -8.02 -7.94
N THR A 88 5.64 -9.18 -7.31
CA THR A 88 5.05 -10.40 -7.86
C THR A 88 4.08 -11.04 -6.85
N PRO A 89 3.08 -11.82 -7.32
CA PRO A 89 2.13 -12.49 -6.42
C PRO A 89 2.77 -13.39 -5.37
N ASP A 90 3.95 -13.94 -5.64
CA ASP A 90 4.66 -14.86 -4.72
C ASP A 90 5.52 -14.11 -3.70
N SER A 91 5.98 -12.90 -4.04
CA SER A 91 6.86 -12.10 -3.18
C SER A 91 6.13 -11.03 -2.38
N VAL A 92 4.95 -10.58 -2.83
CA VAL A 92 4.24 -9.47 -2.20
C VAL A 92 3.82 -9.77 -0.76
N ARG A 93 4.09 -8.81 0.12
CA ARG A 93 3.70 -8.82 1.54
C ARG A 93 3.02 -7.51 1.89
N LEU A 94 2.17 -7.53 2.88
CA LEU A 94 1.67 -6.33 3.55
C LEU A 94 2.24 -6.28 4.95
N TRP A 95 3.07 -5.28 5.20
CA TRP A 95 3.67 -5.02 6.50
C TRP A 95 2.96 -3.87 7.21
N ALA A 96 2.77 -4.01 8.53
CA ALA A 96 2.43 -2.88 9.39
C ALA A 96 3.66 -2.44 10.16
N VAL A 97 4.06 -1.21 9.96
CA VAL A 97 5.27 -0.61 10.53
C VAL A 97 4.87 0.51 11.47
N ARG A 98 5.36 0.50 12.72
CA ARG A 98 5.09 1.59 13.66
C ARG A 98 5.67 2.91 13.18
N GLN A 99 4.96 4.00 13.47
CA GLN A 99 5.31 5.37 13.04
C GLN A 99 6.33 6.07 13.94
N ASP A 100 6.65 5.49 15.10
CA ASP A 100 7.50 6.11 16.13
C ASP A 100 9.01 5.86 15.95
N GLY A 101 9.42 5.31 14.81
CA GLY A 101 10.79 4.94 14.55
C GLY A 101 11.65 6.05 13.94
N ALA A 102 12.96 5.89 14.06
CA ALA A 102 13.98 6.72 13.42
C ALA A 102 15.16 5.85 12.93
N GLY A 103 15.77 6.24 11.81
CA GLY A 103 16.85 5.47 11.18
C GLY A 103 16.34 4.16 10.56
N ASP A 104 17.13 3.11 10.57
CA ASP A 104 16.72 1.79 10.08
C ASP A 104 15.86 1.07 11.12
N VAL A 105 14.58 0.91 10.79
CA VAL A 105 13.56 0.31 11.66
C VAL A 105 13.14 -1.10 11.24
N THR A 106 13.83 -1.70 10.29
CA THR A 106 13.50 -2.99 9.67
C THR A 106 13.24 -4.08 10.70
N ASN A 107 14.13 -4.24 11.66
CA ASN A 107 14.07 -5.33 12.65
C ASN A 107 13.33 -4.97 13.94
N SER A 108 12.82 -3.74 14.06
CA SER A 108 12.28 -3.24 15.34
C SER A 108 10.85 -2.74 15.28
N HIS A 109 10.36 -2.32 14.10
CA HIS A 109 9.08 -1.63 13.97
C HIS A 109 8.04 -2.36 13.11
N VAL A 110 8.39 -3.45 12.44
CA VAL A 110 7.40 -4.32 11.79
C VAL A 110 6.66 -5.09 12.87
N VAL A 111 5.37 -4.79 13.04
CA VAL A 111 4.54 -5.37 14.14
C VAL A 111 3.72 -6.57 13.68
N TRP A 112 3.37 -6.62 12.41
CA TRP A 112 2.75 -7.78 11.78
C TRP A 112 2.96 -7.79 10.27
N GLU A 113 2.81 -8.97 9.70
CA GLU A 113 2.93 -9.25 8.27
C GLU A 113 1.77 -10.13 7.81
N VAL A 114 1.28 -9.89 6.59
CA VAL A 114 0.37 -10.74 5.84
C VAL A 114 0.93 -11.01 4.47
N ASN A 115 0.89 -12.27 4.02
CA ASN A 115 1.36 -12.72 2.71
C ASN A 115 0.30 -13.44 1.87
N ASP A 116 -0.94 -13.47 2.35
CA ASP A 116 -2.03 -14.22 1.73
C ASP A 116 -3.00 -13.26 1.01
N ASN A 117 -3.04 -13.36 -0.32
CA ASN A 117 -3.87 -12.53 -1.20
C ASN A 117 -3.61 -11.02 -1.05
N VAL A 118 -2.37 -10.64 -0.86
CA VAL A 118 -1.94 -9.24 -0.90
C VAL A 118 -1.92 -8.77 -2.35
N PRO A 119 -2.45 -7.57 -2.66
CA PRO A 119 -2.41 -7.03 -4.02
C PRO A 119 -0.99 -6.63 -4.43
N VAL A 120 -0.66 -6.83 -5.71
CA VAL A 120 0.55 -6.27 -6.32
C VAL A 120 0.32 -4.82 -6.74
N GLU A 121 -0.80 -4.53 -7.41
CA GLU A 121 -1.08 -3.23 -8.00
C GLU A 121 -1.97 -2.34 -7.11
N SER A 122 -3.07 -2.90 -6.62
CA SER A 122 -4.12 -2.17 -5.90
C SER A 122 -3.66 -1.67 -4.53
N SER A 123 -3.94 -0.40 -4.22
CA SER A 123 -3.70 0.14 -2.87
C SER A 123 -4.80 -0.25 -1.91
N PRO A 124 -4.49 -0.61 -0.67
CA PRO A 124 -5.49 -0.84 0.38
C PRO A 124 -6.23 0.44 0.75
N VAL A 125 -7.36 0.30 1.44
CA VAL A 125 -8.08 1.42 2.06
C VAL A 125 -8.33 1.12 3.54
N LEU A 126 -8.08 2.11 4.39
CA LEU A 126 -8.35 2.04 5.83
C LEU A 126 -9.66 2.78 6.13
N VAL A 127 -10.60 2.08 6.76
CA VAL A 127 -11.88 2.66 7.19
C VAL A 127 -12.11 2.29 8.66
N GLY A 128 -12.07 3.26 9.55
CA GLY A 128 -12.10 3.01 10.98
C GLY A 128 -10.92 2.11 11.42
N ASP A 129 -11.22 1.00 12.06
CA ASP A 129 -10.23 0.01 12.53
C ASP A 129 -9.99 -1.15 11.53
N LEU A 130 -10.55 -1.05 10.33
CA LEU A 130 -10.51 -2.11 9.31
C LEU A 130 -9.73 -1.68 8.08
N LEU A 131 -8.82 -2.55 7.65
CA LEU A 131 -8.04 -2.41 6.43
C LEU A 131 -8.58 -3.36 5.36
N TYR A 132 -8.93 -2.82 4.20
CA TYR A 132 -9.47 -3.56 3.06
C TYR A 132 -8.45 -3.58 1.94
N MET A 133 -8.29 -4.74 1.31
CA MET A 133 -7.45 -4.92 0.15
C MET A 133 -8.09 -5.90 -0.82
N VAL A 134 -7.86 -5.73 -2.13
CA VAL A 134 -8.29 -6.67 -3.17
C VAL A 134 -7.10 -7.14 -3.96
N SER A 135 -6.86 -8.45 -3.99
CA SER A 135 -5.76 -9.03 -4.78
C SER A 135 -6.07 -9.00 -6.28
N ASP A 136 -5.03 -9.14 -7.10
CA ASP A 136 -5.15 -9.06 -8.57
C ASP A 136 -6.10 -10.10 -9.16
N ASN A 137 -6.29 -11.22 -8.48
CA ASN A 137 -7.22 -12.28 -8.86
C ASN A 137 -8.61 -12.18 -8.19
N GLY A 138 -8.93 -11.02 -7.58
CA GLY A 138 -10.25 -10.70 -7.07
C GLY A 138 -10.60 -11.25 -5.68
N ILE A 139 -9.62 -11.51 -4.85
CA ILE A 139 -9.88 -11.83 -3.44
C ILE A 139 -9.90 -10.52 -2.63
N LEU A 140 -11.09 -10.13 -2.18
CA LEU A 140 -11.30 -9.01 -1.29
C LEU A 140 -11.13 -9.48 0.15
N THR A 141 -10.24 -8.87 0.88
CA THR A 141 -9.91 -9.23 2.27
C THR A 141 -10.10 -8.02 3.19
N CYS A 142 -10.73 -8.25 4.33
CA CYS A 142 -10.82 -7.29 5.43
C CYS A 142 -9.97 -7.77 6.59
N LEU A 143 -9.08 -6.90 7.08
CA LEU A 143 -8.20 -7.15 8.21
C LEU A 143 -8.47 -6.18 9.35
N GLN A 144 -8.19 -6.58 10.57
CA GLN A 144 -8.03 -5.65 11.68
C GLN A 144 -6.71 -4.89 11.50
N ALA A 145 -6.76 -3.56 11.38
CA ALA A 145 -5.58 -2.75 11.10
C ALA A 145 -4.48 -2.89 12.16
N LYS A 146 -4.83 -3.04 13.45
CA LYS A 146 -3.86 -3.09 14.55
C LYS A 146 -3.03 -4.37 14.60
N ASN A 147 -3.55 -5.50 14.12
CA ASN A 147 -2.89 -6.81 14.33
C ASN A 147 -2.89 -7.72 13.10
N GLY A 148 -3.38 -7.27 11.95
CA GLY A 148 -3.42 -8.02 10.70
C GLY A 148 -4.36 -9.23 10.69
N LYS A 149 -5.14 -9.45 11.76
CA LYS A 149 -6.07 -10.58 11.81
C LYS A 149 -7.19 -10.41 10.79
N ARG A 150 -7.40 -11.45 9.99
CA ARG A 150 -8.49 -11.47 9.01
C ARG A 150 -9.85 -11.47 9.71
N VAL A 151 -10.70 -10.50 9.32
CA VAL A 151 -12.09 -10.39 9.76
C VAL A 151 -12.97 -11.23 8.85
N TRP A 152 -12.83 -11.03 7.53
CA TRP A 152 -13.49 -11.83 6.50
C TRP A 152 -12.71 -11.78 5.18
N ARG A 153 -13.10 -12.67 4.26
CA ARG A 153 -12.58 -12.75 2.91
C ARG A 153 -13.67 -13.20 1.97
N GLU A 154 -13.74 -12.54 0.80
CA GLU A 154 -14.71 -12.86 -0.24
C GLU A 154 -14.09 -12.85 -1.63
N ARG A 155 -14.59 -13.70 -2.48
CA ARG A 155 -14.22 -13.70 -3.89
C ARG A 155 -15.14 -12.79 -4.69
N LEU A 156 -14.56 -11.80 -5.33
CA LEU A 156 -15.21 -10.97 -6.35
C LEU A 156 -14.92 -11.54 -7.74
N ALA A 157 -15.86 -11.33 -8.68
CA ALA A 157 -15.66 -11.73 -10.07
C ALA A 157 -14.70 -10.76 -10.78
N GLY A 158 -13.79 -11.29 -11.58
CA GLY A 158 -12.86 -10.52 -12.40
C GLY A 158 -11.45 -10.40 -11.84
N ARG A 159 -10.63 -9.61 -12.53
CA ARG A 159 -9.26 -9.23 -12.15
C ARG A 159 -9.23 -7.78 -11.71
N TYR A 160 -8.32 -7.45 -10.81
CA TYR A 160 -8.24 -6.14 -10.18
C TYR A 160 -6.81 -5.57 -10.33
N GLY A 161 -6.72 -4.26 -10.54
CA GLY A 161 -5.47 -3.50 -10.56
C GLY A 161 -5.70 -2.10 -10.00
N ALA A 162 -6.91 -1.55 -10.22
CA ALA A 162 -7.31 -0.27 -9.64
C ALA A 162 -7.40 -0.36 -8.11
N SER A 163 -7.01 0.71 -7.43
CA SER A 163 -7.10 0.82 -5.97
C SER A 163 -8.55 0.87 -5.51
N LEU A 164 -8.80 0.41 -4.29
CA LEU A 164 -10.10 0.58 -3.65
C LEU A 164 -10.37 2.07 -3.39
N LEU A 165 -11.62 2.49 -3.57
CA LEU A 165 -12.07 3.83 -3.22
C LEU A 165 -13.06 3.74 -2.04
N TYR A 166 -12.85 4.57 -1.01
CA TYR A 166 -13.82 4.80 0.04
C TYR A 166 -14.47 6.18 -0.13
N ALA A 167 -15.75 6.19 -0.33
CA ALA A 167 -16.55 7.41 -0.48
C ALA A 167 -17.99 7.14 -0.01
N ASP A 168 -18.65 8.14 0.55
CA ASP A 168 -20.05 8.09 0.97
C ASP A 168 -20.39 6.83 1.80
N ASN A 169 -19.52 6.53 2.77
CA ASN A 169 -19.60 5.33 3.64
C ASN A 169 -19.73 4.00 2.87
N ARG A 170 -19.10 3.92 1.68
CA ARG A 170 -19.06 2.73 0.83
C ARG A 170 -17.63 2.50 0.33
N ILE A 171 -17.30 1.24 0.08
CA ILE A 171 -16.06 0.86 -0.59
C ILE A 171 -16.39 0.36 -1.99
N TYR A 172 -15.66 0.88 -2.97
CA TYR A 172 -15.80 0.56 -4.38
C TYR A 172 -14.58 -0.23 -4.84
N ALA A 173 -14.82 -1.40 -5.41
CA ALA A 173 -13.78 -2.25 -6.00
C ALA A 173 -14.01 -2.33 -7.51
N PHE A 174 -13.02 -1.91 -8.31
CA PHE A 174 -13.11 -1.79 -9.77
C PHE A 174 -12.35 -2.93 -10.44
N SER A 175 -13.06 -3.79 -11.14
CA SER A 175 -12.42 -4.87 -11.92
C SER A 175 -11.92 -4.38 -13.27
N LYS A 176 -10.86 -5.01 -13.78
CA LYS A 176 -10.33 -4.75 -15.14
C LYS A 176 -11.36 -5.03 -16.24
N GLN A 177 -12.48 -5.69 -15.95
CA GLN A 177 -13.57 -6.01 -16.89
C GLN A 177 -14.78 -5.07 -16.76
N GLY A 178 -14.62 -3.87 -16.23
CA GLY A 178 -15.68 -2.87 -16.17
C GLY A 178 -16.69 -3.05 -15.02
N LYS A 179 -16.53 -4.04 -14.14
CA LYS A 179 -17.44 -4.24 -13.00
C LYS A 179 -16.98 -3.45 -11.78
N THR A 180 -17.91 -2.75 -11.16
CA THR A 180 -17.69 -2.08 -9.88
C THR A 180 -18.52 -2.78 -8.81
N THR A 181 -17.87 -3.45 -7.87
CA THR A 181 -18.53 -4.00 -6.68
C THR A 181 -18.56 -2.95 -5.60
N VAL A 182 -19.75 -2.65 -5.08
CA VAL A 182 -19.97 -1.70 -3.98
C VAL A 182 -20.27 -2.49 -2.72
N ILE A 183 -19.53 -2.23 -1.64
CA ILE A 183 -19.71 -2.90 -0.35
C ILE A 183 -19.89 -1.89 0.79
N GLU A 184 -20.60 -2.31 1.81
CA GLU A 184 -20.67 -1.61 3.09
C GLU A 184 -19.43 -1.92 3.93
N PRO A 185 -18.70 -0.90 4.46
CA PRO A 185 -17.63 -1.15 5.42
C PRO A 185 -18.17 -1.82 6.68
N GLY A 186 -17.50 -2.86 7.18
CA GLY A 186 -17.92 -3.52 8.42
C GLY A 186 -17.23 -4.86 8.67
N ARG A 187 -17.53 -5.43 9.83
CA ARG A 187 -16.97 -6.71 10.29
C ARG A 187 -17.66 -7.93 9.65
N THR A 188 -18.72 -7.72 8.90
CA THR A 188 -19.41 -8.74 8.09
C THR A 188 -19.44 -8.26 6.66
N PHE A 189 -19.15 -9.12 5.70
CA PHE A 189 -19.22 -8.78 4.30
C PHE A 189 -20.67 -8.51 3.88
N ARG A 190 -20.91 -7.33 3.30
CA ARG A 190 -22.19 -6.97 2.72
C ARG A 190 -22.00 -6.27 1.38
N ARG A 191 -22.39 -6.94 0.32
CA ARG A 191 -22.41 -6.36 -1.02
C ARG A 191 -23.70 -5.57 -1.21
N LEU A 192 -23.57 -4.29 -1.56
CA LEU A 192 -24.70 -3.39 -1.80
C LEU A 192 -25.13 -3.40 -3.25
N ALA A 193 -24.18 -3.41 -4.19
CA ALA A 193 -24.44 -3.39 -5.61
C ALA A 193 -23.28 -3.98 -6.42
N VAL A 194 -23.59 -4.35 -7.66
CA VAL A 194 -22.59 -4.56 -8.72
C VAL A 194 -23.08 -3.75 -9.92
N ASN A 195 -22.27 -2.80 -10.34
CA ASN A 195 -22.51 -2.00 -11.54
C ASN A 195 -21.56 -2.47 -12.64
N GLU A 196 -21.99 -2.37 -13.88
CA GLU A 196 -21.19 -2.75 -15.04
C GLU A 196 -21.19 -1.59 -16.04
N LEU A 197 -20.00 -1.23 -16.51
CA LEU A 197 -19.78 -0.24 -17.55
C LEU A 197 -18.98 -0.87 -18.68
N ASP A 198 -19.32 -0.52 -19.90
CA ASP A 198 -18.52 -0.90 -21.07
C ASP A 198 -17.15 -0.21 -20.96
N GLY A 199 -16.09 -1.00 -20.79
CA GLY A 199 -14.73 -0.51 -20.65
C GLY A 199 -13.90 -1.28 -19.65
N GLU A 200 -12.70 -0.78 -19.38
CA GLU A 200 -11.72 -1.39 -18.47
C GLU A 200 -11.26 -0.37 -17.43
N PHE A 201 -11.04 -0.84 -16.20
CA PHE A 201 -10.46 -0.04 -15.12
C PHE A 201 -9.02 -0.49 -14.84
N TRP A 202 -8.04 0.38 -15.13
CA TRP A 202 -6.61 0.11 -14.96
C TRP A 202 -5.93 1.04 -13.96
N ALA A 203 -6.48 2.23 -13.77
CA ALA A 203 -5.90 3.25 -12.90
C ALA A 203 -6.56 3.30 -11.53
N SER A 204 -5.84 3.80 -10.57
CA SER A 204 -6.28 4.12 -9.23
C SER A 204 -5.98 5.57 -8.89
#